data_b2fbb5bfb41b47a22001a1960f4b7b5b
#
_entry.id   b2fbb5bfb41b47a22001a1960f4b7b5b
#
_cell.length_a   1.000
_cell.length_b   1.000
_cell.length_c   1.000
_cell.angle_alpha   90.00
_cell.angle_beta   90.00
_cell.angle_gamma   90.00
#
_symmetry.space_group_name_H-M   'P 1'
#
loop_
_entity.id
_entity.type
_entity.pdbx_description
1 polymer ?
#
loop_
_entity_poly.entity_id
_entity_poly.type
_entity_poly.pdbx_seq_one_letter_code
_entity_poly.pdbx_strand_id
1 'polypeptide(L)'
;MENNNLSLINKFIENCDYTSAVILLEKKFKENPNDIKIIDLLSEVYFNLNNYEGCAKLINKSIRLNPNCNGEKYMTLAQLKNEPKDSLILYKKGIEIFYKDFEKNKENIVNGYANIASLFMTTSLCEEKNAENLCEEFIKKGLEILPDNIDILLQLSNLRILRKKDDEALKILNVIYNKIFENFNENLPEREILVNLSKNYAEIEKFNVAIEILNLILKIDDLDIESFYYKAFYNYKIKNFKESKKILNKIFDLYEKNKNNDFWEENVIFDIIDASKELFNVLEKMEKNNELIDNNLDILSEEESLNNNNNIKNEDLMDEEKD
;
A
#
# COMPACT_ATOMS: atom_id res chain seq x y z
N MET A 1 -33.96 -3.05 22.58
CA MET A 1 -33.01 -4.17 22.31
C MET A 1 -32.34 -4.07 20.94
N GLU A 2 -32.99 -3.64 19.86
CA GLU A 2 -32.38 -3.54 18.52
C GLU A 2 -31.26 -2.52 18.42
N ASN A 3 -31.39 -1.34 19.03
CA ASN A 3 -30.34 -0.33 19.02
C ASN A 3 -29.04 -0.76 19.73
N ASN A 4 -29.14 -1.60 20.77
CA ASN A 4 -27.96 -2.08 21.50
C ASN A 4 -27.11 -3.06 20.65
N ASN A 5 -27.73 -3.85 19.78
CA ASN A 5 -27.01 -4.83 18.97
C ASN A 5 -26.27 -4.18 17.79
N LEU A 6 -26.81 -3.12 17.16
CA LEU A 6 -26.10 -2.37 16.12
C LEU A 6 -24.90 -1.59 16.68
N SER A 7 -25.06 -0.98 17.86
CA SER A 7 -23.95 -0.33 18.54
C SER A 7 -22.81 -1.29 18.88
N LEU A 8 -23.16 -2.53 19.29
CA LEU A 8 -22.16 -3.57 19.56
C LEU A 8 -21.45 -4.05 18.29
N ILE A 9 -22.19 -4.22 17.18
CA ILE A 9 -21.62 -4.60 15.88
C ILE A 9 -20.64 -3.52 15.42
N ASN A 10 -21.03 -2.24 15.45
CA ASN A 10 -20.14 -1.14 15.08
C ASN A 10 -18.86 -1.13 15.94
N LYS A 11 -18.96 -1.39 17.23
CA LYS A 11 -17.82 -1.49 18.12
C LYS A 11 -16.88 -2.65 17.76
N PHE A 12 -17.41 -3.79 17.32
CA PHE A 12 -16.57 -4.89 16.83
C PHE A 12 -15.85 -4.50 15.53
N ILE A 13 -16.55 -3.84 14.59
CA ILE A 13 -15.95 -3.35 13.35
C ILE A 13 -14.86 -2.30 13.63
N GLU A 14 -15.13 -1.32 14.50
CA GLU A 14 -14.15 -0.31 14.93
C GLU A 14 -12.91 -0.90 15.59
N ASN A 15 -13.05 -2.04 16.27
CA ASN A 15 -11.95 -2.78 16.89
C ASN A 15 -11.33 -3.85 15.96
N CYS A 16 -11.71 -3.90 14.69
CA CYS A 16 -11.28 -4.91 13.72
C CYS A 16 -11.61 -6.37 14.14
N ASP A 17 -12.56 -6.57 15.07
CA ASP A 17 -13.05 -7.90 15.46
C ASP A 17 -14.15 -8.36 14.49
N TYR A 18 -13.76 -8.61 13.25
CA TYR A 18 -14.66 -9.01 12.18
C TYR A 18 -15.29 -10.38 12.41
N THR A 19 -14.61 -11.26 13.16
CA THR A 19 -15.11 -12.59 13.50
C THR A 19 -16.31 -12.54 14.45
N SER A 20 -16.29 -11.65 15.43
CA SER A 20 -17.45 -11.41 16.31
C SER A 20 -18.56 -10.63 15.59
N ALA A 21 -18.21 -9.69 14.73
CA ALA A 21 -19.15 -8.89 13.97
C ALA A 21 -19.96 -9.75 13.00
N VAL A 22 -19.32 -10.67 12.26
CA VAL A 22 -19.99 -11.52 11.24
C VAL A 22 -21.08 -12.40 11.85
N ILE A 23 -20.84 -12.99 13.02
CA ILE A 23 -21.80 -13.87 13.71
C ILE A 23 -23.11 -13.12 14.00
N LEU A 24 -23.01 -11.89 14.51
CA LEU A 24 -24.18 -11.07 14.84
C LEU A 24 -24.88 -10.55 13.57
N LEU A 25 -24.09 -10.15 12.55
CA LEU A 25 -24.63 -9.65 11.30
C LEU A 25 -25.36 -10.73 10.51
N GLU A 26 -24.82 -11.94 10.41
CA GLU A 26 -25.50 -13.07 9.76
C GLU A 26 -26.82 -13.44 10.44
N LYS A 27 -26.85 -13.40 11.79
CA LYS A 27 -28.09 -13.61 12.52
C LYS A 27 -29.15 -12.56 12.15
N LYS A 28 -28.76 -11.26 12.16
CA LYS A 28 -29.68 -10.17 11.78
C LYS A 28 -30.09 -10.23 10.31
N PHE A 29 -29.19 -10.62 9.43
CA PHE A 29 -29.48 -10.82 8.01
C PHE A 29 -30.50 -11.92 7.79
N LYS A 30 -30.47 -13.02 8.58
CA LYS A 30 -31.50 -14.09 8.55
C LYS A 30 -32.87 -13.59 9.04
N GLU A 31 -32.87 -12.70 10.04
CA GLU A 31 -34.11 -12.11 10.58
C GLU A 31 -34.74 -11.12 9.59
N ASN A 32 -33.94 -10.28 8.93
CA ASN A 32 -34.39 -9.32 7.93
C ASN A 32 -33.45 -9.28 6.70
N PRO A 33 -33.66 -10.16 5.73
CA PRO A 33 -32.75 -10.29 4.58
C PRO A 33 -32.71 -9.08 3.64
N ASN A 34 -33.63 -8.13 3.76
CA ASN A 34 -33.72 -6.94 2.90
C ASN A 34 -33.33 -5.63 3.62
N ASP A 35 -32.85 -5.71 4.84
CA ASP A 35 -32.30 -4.55 5.54
C ASP A 35 -30.98 -4.13 4.90
N ILE A 36 -31.02 -3.01 4.17
CA ILE A 36 -29.85 -2.50 3.44
C ILE A 36 -28.67 -2.20 4.36
N LYS A 37 -28.93 -1.66 5.56
CA LYS A 37 -27.87 -1.40 6.54
C LYS A 37 -27.13 -2.66 6.95
N ILE A 38 -27.88 -3.73 7.24
CA ILE A 38 -27.31 -5.02 7.62
C ILE A 38 -26.55 -5.63 6.44
N ILE A 39 -27.09 -5.52 5.22
CA ILE A 39 -26.43 -6.02 4.01
C ILE A 39 -25.11 -5.29 3.78
N ASP A 40 -25.09 -3.95 3.89
CA ASP A 40 -23.90 -3.14 3.66
C ASP A 40 -22.83 -3.44 4.72
N LEU A 41 -23.17 -3.48 6.01
CA LEU A 41 -22.24 -3.86 7.09
C LEU A 41 -21.70 -5.29 6.95
N LEU A 42 -22.58 -6.24 6.58
CA LEU A 42 -22.14 -7.62 6.39
C LEU A 42 -21.22 -7.76 5.17
N SER A 43 -21.46 -6.98 4.11
CA SER A 43 -20.58 -6.97 2.94
C SER A 43 -19.19 -6.39 3.27
N GLU A 44 -19.11 -5.35 4.09
CA GLU A 44 -17.87 -4.78 4.59
C GLU A 44 -17.10 -5.81 5.44
N VAL A 45 -17.76 -6.45 6.38
CA VAL A 45 -17.13 -7.49 7.21
C VAL A 45 -16.66 -8.67 6.37
N TYR A 46 -17.45 -9.12 5.37
CA TYR A 46 -17.02 -10.18 4.45
C TYR A 46 -15.80 -9.77 3.62
N PHE A 47 -15.71 -8.51 3.19
CA PHE A 47 -14.53 -8.00 2.49
C PHE A 47 -13.27 -8.10 3.37
N ASN A 48 -13.35 -7.64 4.62
CA ASN A 48 -12.24 -7.68 5.58
C ASN A 48 -11.88 -9.11 6.04
N LEU A 49 -12.80 -10.06 5.91
CA LEU A 49 -12.56 -11.49 6.14
C LEU A 49 -12.12 -12.23 4.86
N ASN A 50 -11.79 -11.55 3.79
CA ASN A 50 -11.40 -12.09 2.48
C ASN A 50 -12.47 -12.99 1.83
N ASN A 51 -13.74 -12.93 2.32
CA ASN A 51 -14.88 -13.60 1.70
C ASN A 51 -15.41 -12.76 0.52
N TYR A 52 -14.61 -12.62 -0.52
CA TYR A 52 -14.91 -11.75 -1.67
C TYR A 52 -16.16 -12.18 -2.45
N GLU A 53 -16.41 -13.50 -2.55
CA GLU A 53 -17.61 -14.01 -3.20
C GLU A 53 -18.89 -13.65 -2.43
N GLY A 54 -18.88 -13.84 -1.12
CA GLY A 54 -19.98 -13.45 -0.23
C GLY A 54 -20.22 -11.94 -0.25
N CYS A 55 -19.14 -11.16 -0.17
CA CYS A 55 -19.17 -9.71 -0.28
C CYS A 55 -19.82 -9.26 -1.59
N ALA A 56 -19.37 -9.73 -2.74
CA ALA A 56 -19.92 -9.36 -4.04
C ALA A 56 -21.42 -9.73 -4.18
N LYS A 57 -21.84 -10.88 -3.65
CA LYS A 57 -23.27 -11.29 -3.63
C LYS A 57 -24.12 -10.30 -2.83
N LEU A 58 -23.65 -9.91 -1.64
CA LEU A 58 -24.37 -8.97 -0.77
C LEU A 58 -24.42 -7.56 -1.40
N ILE A 59 -23.32 -7.05 -1.92
CA ILE A 59 -23.29 -5.76 -2.61
C ILE A 59 -24.24 -5.75 -3.80
N ASN A 60 -24.22 -6.77 -4.64
CA ASN A 60 -25.18 -6.87 -5.76
C ASN A 60 -26.63 -6.89 -5.30
N LYS A 61 -26.93 -7.51 -4.13
CA LYS A 61 -28.26 -7.46 -3.52
C LYS A 61 -28.59 -6.04 -3.04
N SER A 62 -27.68 -5.36 -2.34
CA SER A 62 -27.84 -3.98 -1.89
C SER A 62 -28.11 -3.02 -3.06
N ILE A 63 -27.36 -3.17 -4.16
CA ILE A 63 -27.54 -2.37 -5.38
C ILE A 63 -28.93 -2.58 -5.98
N ARG A 64 -29.41 -3.82 -6.05
CA ARG A 64 -30.77 -4.10 -6.56
C ARG A 64 -31.87 -3.48 -5.69
N LEU A 65 -31.67 -3.47 -4.37
CA LEU A 65 -32.65 -2.89 -3.44
C LEU A 65 -32.64 -1.34 -3.50
N ASN A 66 -31.47 -0.75 -3.57
CA ASN A 66 -31.34 0.72 -3.70
C ASN A 66 -30.06 1.09 -4.48
N PRO A 67 -30.17 1.32 -5.81
CA PRO A 67 -29.00 1.59 -6.66
C PRO A 67 -28.41 2.98 -6.48
N ASN A 68 -29.10 3.89 -5.83
CA ASN A 68 -28.71 5.31 -5.77
C ASN A 68 -28.27 5.77 -4.36
N CYS A 69 -28.10 4.86 -3.41
CA CYS A 69 -27.56 5.15 -2.09
C CYS A 69 -26.21 4.47 -1.90
N ASN A 70 -25.38 5.04 -1.03
CA ASN A 70 -24.09 4.49 -0.63
C ASN A 70 -23.14 4.22 -1.83
N GLY A 71 -22.27 5.18 -2.15
CA GLY A 71 -21.27 5.06 -3.22
C GLY A 71 -20.20 4.02 -2.93
N GLU A 72 -19.90 3.75 -1.65
CA GLU A 72 -18.85 2.81 -1.23
C GLU A 72 -19.07 1.39 -1.77
N LYS A 73 -20.32 0.91 -1.78
CA LYS A 73 -20.62 -0.41 -2.35
C LYS A 73 -20.20 -0.55 -3.82
N TYR A 74 -20.22 0.53 -4.58
CA TYR A 74 -19.74 0.52 -5.96
C TYR A 74 -18.21 0.54 -6.00
N MET A 75 -17.55 1.24 -5.08
CA MET A 75 -16.09 1.23 -4.96
C MET A 75 -15.59 -0.17 -4.61
N THR A 76 -16.16 -0.80 -3.58
CA THR A 76 -15.81 -2.16 -3.17
C THR A 76 -16.10 -3.18 -4.29
N LEU A 77 -17.25 -3.07 -4.96
CA LEU A 77 -17.55 -4.00 -6.06
C LEU A 77 -16.60 -3.83 -7.24
N ALA A 78 -16.11 -2.60 -7.49
CA ALA A 78 -15.14 -2.32 -8.54
C ALA A 78 -13.80 -3.03 -8.27
N GLN A 79 -13.35 -3.06 -7.02
CA GLN A 79 -12.13 -3.76 -6.60
C GLN A 79 -12.23 -5.28 -6.80
N LEU A 80 -13.44 -5.84 -6.69
CA LEU A 80 -13.70 -7.27 -6.83
C LEU A 80 -13.94 -7.72 -8.28
N LYS A 81 -13.83 -6.83 -9.27
CA LYS A 81 -14.01 -7.16 -10.68
C LYS A 81 -12.70 -7.56 -11.32
N ASN A 82 -12.75 -8.65 -12.09
CA ASN A 82 -11.61 -9.10 -12.91
C ASN A 82 -11.43 -8.25 -14.17
N GLU A 83 -12.55 -7.74 -14.73
CA GLU A 83 -12.53 -6.93 -15.95
C GLU A 83 -12.38 -5.44 -15.63
N PRO A 84 -11.25 -4.79 -16.02
CA PRO A 84 -10.99 -3.38 -15.69
C PRO A 84 -12.04 -2.40 -16.21
N LYS A 85 -12.70 -2.73 -17.34
CA LYS A 85 -13.80 -1.91 -17.89
C LYS A 85 -15.01 -1.90 -16.96
N ASP A 86 -15.33 -3.04 -16.36
CA ASP A 86 -16.42 -3.14 -15.37
C ASP A 86 -16.07 -2.35 -14.11
N SER A 87 -14.83 -2.46 -13.63
CA SER A 87 -14.32 -1.66 -12.51
C SER A 87 -14.45 -0.15 -12.79
N LEU A 88 -14.04 0.29 -13.97
CA LEU A 88 -14.15 1.69 -14.38
C LEU A 88 -15.59 2.21 -14.35
N ILE A 89 -16.55 1.41 -14.83
CA ILE A 89 -17.98 1.77 -14.81
C ILE A 89 -18.47 1.90 -13.37
N LEU A 90 -18.09 0.97 -12.51
CA LEU A 90 -18.50 0.96 -11.11
C LEU A 90 -17.89 2.11 -10.33
N TYR A 91 -16.59 2.40 -10.49
CA TYR A 91 -15.95 3.58 -9.88
C TYR A 91 -16.64 4.87 -10.29
N LYS A 92 -16.90 5.07 -11.59
CA LYS A 92 -17.64 6.24 -12.08
C LYS A 92 -19.03 6.35 -11.44
N LYS A 93 -19.73 5.22 -11.27
CA LYS A 93 -21.05 5.22 -10.63
C LYS A 93 -20.99 5.56 -9.15
N GLY A 94 -20.01 5.04 -8.42
CA GLY A 94 -19.77 5.39 -7.02
C GLY A 94 -19.49 6.89 -6.85
N ILE A 95 -18.59 7.44 -7.66
CA ILE A 95 -18.27 8.88 -7.68
C ILE A 95 -19.52 9.72 -7.97
N GLU A 96 -20.36 9.36 -8.96
CA GLU A 96 -21.63 10.04 -9.24
C GLU A 96 -22.55 10.11 -8.01
N ILE A 97 -22.61 9.03 -7.24
CA ILE A 97 -23.42 8.98 -6.02
C ILE A 97 -22.83 9.88 -4.93
N PHE A 98 -21.50 9.87 -4.74
CA PHE A 98 -20.82 10.71 -3.76
C PHE A 98 -20.97 12.21 -4.03
N TYR A 99 -21.06 12.60 -5.31
CA TYR A 99 -21.31 14.01 -5.68
C TYR A 99 -22.66 14.56 -5.19
N LYS A 100 -23.63 13.70 -4.80
CA LYS A 100 -24.91 14.16 -4.23
C LYS A 100 -24.73 14.84 -2.88
N ASP A 101 -23.67 14.48 -2.15
CA ASP A 101 -23.26 15.13 -0.89
C ASP A 101 -21.73 15.37 -0.95
N PHE A 102 -21.34 16.29 -1.83
CA PHE A 102 -19.95 16.53 -2.20
C PHE A 102 -19.06 16.87 -0.99
N GLU A 103 -19.52 17.79 -0.13
CA GLU A 103 -18.72 18.25 1.02
C GLU A 103 -18.36 17.10 1.99
N LYS A 104 -19.29 16.19 2.19
CA LYS A 104 -19.09 15.02 3.05
C LYS A 104 -18.19 13.94 2.42
N ASN A 105 -18.19 13.84 1.09
CA ASN A 105 -17.60 12.72 0.37
C ASN A 105 -16.36 13.11 -0.46
N LYS A 106 -15.72 14.25 -0.18
CA LYS A 106 -14.54 14.72 -0.93
C LYS A 106 -13.43 13.65 -1.01
N GLU A 107 -13.11 13.03 0.10
CA GLU A 107 -12.08 11.98 0.16
C GLU A 107 -12.48 10.76 -0.68
N ASN A 108 -13.72 10.27 -0.55
CA ASN A 108 -14.20 9.13 -1.31
C ASN A 108 -14.21 9.39 -2.83
N ILE A 109 -14.51 10.64 -3.23
CA ILE A 109 -14.46 11.06 -4.65
C ILE A 109 -13.00 11.03 -5.14
N VAL A 110 -12.07 11.58 -4.36
CA VAL A 110 -10.65 11.64 -4.73
C VAL A 110 -10.04 10.25 -4.78
N ASN A 111 -10.34 9.38 -3.80
CA ASN A 111 -9.91 7.99 -3.80
C ASN A 111 -10.49 7.22 -4.99
N GLY A 112 -11.74 7.50 -5.36
CA GLY A 112 -12.33 6.96 -6.59
C GLY A 112 -11.58 7.40 -7.86
N TYR A 113 -11.14 8.65 -7.95
CA TYR A 113 -10.31 9.12 -9.05
C TYR A 113 -8.90 8.49 -9.03
N ALA A 114 -8.29 8.32 -7.86
CA ALA A 114 -7.02 7.63 -7.71
C ALA A 114 -7.10 6.18 -8.20
N ASN A 115 -8.16 5.45 -7.83
CA ASN A 115 -8.42 4.09 -8.30
C ASN A 115 -8.61 4.03 -9.82
N ILE A 116 -9.35 4.96 -10.42
CA ILE A 116 -9.50 5.03 -11.88
C ILE A 116 -8.14 5.31 -12.55
N ALA A 117 -7.35 6.24 -12.02
CA ALA A 117 -6.02 6.52 -12.55
C ALA A 117 -5.12 5.28 -12.51
N SER A 118 -5.16 4.53 -11.41
CA SER A 118 -4.44 3.26 -11.26
C SER A 118 -4.85 2.25 -12.34
N LEU A 119 -6.15 2.10 -12.64
CA LEU A 119 -6.62 1.19 -13.70
C LEU A 119 -5.95 1.50 -15.05
N PHE A 120 -5.80 2.78 -15.41
CA PHE A 120 -5.16 3.18 -16.66
C PHE A 120 -3.64 3.00 -16.67
N MET A 121 -3.01 2.76 -15.53
CA MET A 121 -1.56 2.52 -15.42
C MET A 121 -1.20 1.05 -15.29
N THR A 122 -2.04 0.23 -14.65
CA THR A 122 -1.68 -1.11 -14.18
C THR A 122 -2.47 -2.25 -14.83
N THR A 123 -3.49 -1.97 -15.61
CA THR A 123 -4.35 -3.00 -16.22
C THR A 123 -4.32 -2.93 -17.75
N SER A 124 -5.09 -3.81 -18.41
CA SER A 124 -5.25 -3.78 -19.87
C SER A 124 -5.78 -2.45 -20.42
N LEU A 125 -6.32 -1.56 -19.57
CA LEU A 125 -6.71 -0.22 -19.99
C LEU A 125 -5.52 0.69 -20.33
N CYS A 126 -4.30 0.35 -19.91
CA CYS A 126 -3.10 1.09 -20.29
C CYS A 126 -2.79 0.99 -21.80
N GLU A 127 -3.31 -0.01 -22.49
CA GLU A 127 -3.16 -0.21 -23.94
C GLU A 127 -4.13 0.65 -24.77
N GLU A 128 -5.11 1.30 -24.15
CA GLU A 128 -6.04 2.18 -24.85
C GLU A 128 -5.32 3.45 -25.37
N LYS A 129 -5.65 3.87 -26.57
CA LYS A 129 -4.96 4.96 -27.30
C LYS A 129 -4.81 6.26 -26.51
N ASN A 130 -5.71 6.52 -25.54
CA ASN A 130 -5.71 7.75 -24.73
C ASN A 130 -5.52 7.48 -23.23
N ALA A 131 -5.06 6.27 -22.85
CA ALA A 131 -4.96 5.84 -21.47
C ALA A 131 -4.20 6.83 -20.59
N GLU A 132 -3.04 7.27 -21.05
CA GLU A 132 -2.17 8.19 -20.32
C GLU A 132 -2.83 9.57 -20.09
N ASN A 133 -3.52 10.10 -21.10
CA ASN A 133 -4.24 11.37 -20.97
C ASN A 133 -5.44 11.25 -20.04
N LEU A 134 -6.16 10.12 -20.07
CA LEU A 134 -7.27 9.84 -19.17
C LEU A 134 -6.77 9.69 -17.73
N CYS A 135 -5.67 8.98 -17.54
CA CYS A 135 -5.02 8.88 -16.23
C CYS A 135 -4.71 10.29 -15.67
N GLU A 136 -4.03 11.14 -16.45
CA GLU A 136 -3.69 12.50 -16.03
C GLU A 136 -4.92 13.37 -15.76
N GLU A 137 -6.00 13.21 -16.55
CA GLU A 137 -7.27 13.91 -16.33
C GLU A 137 -7.89 13.53 -14.96
N PHE A 138 -7.94 12.24 -14.61
CA PHE A 138 -8.50 11.82 -13.33
C PHE A 138 -7.64 12.25 -12.15
N ILE A 139 -6.31 12.19 -12.29
CA ILE A 139 -5.39 12.72 -11.27
C ILE A 139 -5.63 14.21 -11.06
N LYS A 140 -5.75 15.01 -12.14
CA LYS A 140 -6.01 16.43 -12.05
C LYS A 140 -7.33 16.74 -11.35
N LYS A 141 -8.42 16.02 -11.67
CA LYS A 141 -9.71 16.15 -10.98
C LYS A 141 -9.60 15.89 -9.48
N GLY A 142 -8.82 14.89 -9.08
CA GLY A 142 -8.58 14.61 -7.67
C GLY A 142 -7.82 15.73 -6.97
N LEU A 143 -6.75 16.23 -7.58
CA LEU A 143 -5.93 17.33 -7.05
C LEU A 143 -6.68 18.67 -6.97
N GLU A 144 -7.66 18.92 -7.86
CA GLU A 144 -8.53 20.11 -7.80
C GLU A 144 -9.46 20.07 -6.57
N ILE A 145 -9.80 18.89 -6.05
CA ILE A 145 -10.67 18.70 -4.87
C ILE A 145 -9.85 18.69 -3.59
N LEU A 146 -8.80 17.85 -3.54
CA LEU A 146 -7.89 17.67 -2.39
C LEU A 146 -6.44 17.62 -2.88
N PRO A 147 -5.75 18.76 -2.97
CA PRO A 147 -4.39 18.85 -3.54
C PRO A 147 -3.33 18.04 -2.79
N ASP A 148 -3.58 17.74 -1.53
CA ASP A 148 -2.66 17.08 -0.61
C ASP A 148 -3.12 15.68 -0.17
N ASN A 149 -4.13 15.11 -0.84
CA ASN A 149 -4.53 13.72 -0.59
C ASN A 149 -3.43 12.75 -1.03
N ILE A 150 -3.06 11.82 -0.15
CA ILE A 150 -1.91 10.92 -0.35
C ILE A 150 -2.14 9.97 -1.52
N ASP A 151 -3.36 9.42 -1.66
CA ASP A 151 -3.65 8.43 -2.72
C ASP A 151 -3.49 9.05 -4.11
N ILE A 152 -4.04 10.25 -4.32
CA ILE A 152 -3.93 10.92 -5.62
C ILE A 152 -2.49 11.40 -5.91
N LEU A 153 -1.74 11.81 -4.88
CA LEU A 153 -0.33 12.16 -5.02
C LEU A 153 0.53 10.93 -5.35
N LEU A 154 0.22 9.76 -4.77
CA LEU A 154 0.86 8.50 -5.16
C LEU A 154 0.60 8.18 -6.63
N GLN A 155 -0.64 8.33 -7.12
CA GLN A 155 -0.93 8.12 -8.54
C GLN A 155 -0.19 9.13 -9.44
N LEU A 156 -0.06 10.38 -9.00
CA LEU A 156 0.74 11.38 -9.73
C LEU A 156 2.21 10.98 -9.78
N SER A 157 2.79 10.51 -8.68
CA SER A 157 4.18 10.04 -8.65
C SER A 157 4.38 8.83 -9.56
N ASN A 158 3.45 7.86 -9.56
CA ASN A 158 3.46 6.72 -10.47
C ASN A 158 3.48 7.17 -11.94
N LEU A 159 2.60 8.11 -12.31
CA LEU A 159 2.57 8.64 -13.67
C LEU A 159 3.88 9.36 -14.06
N ARG A 160 4.52 10.06 -13.12
CA ARG A 160 5.84 10.70 -13.37
C ARG A 160 6.95 9.67 -13.56
N ILE A 161 6.96 8.59 -12.76
CA ILE A 161 7.90 7.47 -12.90
C ILE A 161 7.72 6.79 -14.27
N LEU A 162 6.49 6.49 -14.66
CA LEU A 162 6.20 5.89 -15.97
C LEU A 162 6.70 6.77 -17.13
N ARG A 163 6.65 8.09 -16.99
CA ARG A 163 7.17 9.06 -17.94
C ARG A 163 8.68 9.30 -17.85
N LYS A 164 9.40 8.57 -16.99
CA LYS A 164 10.84 8.76 -16.73
C LYS A 164 11.19 10.18 -16.25
N LYS A 165 10.29 10.78 -15.48
CA LYS A 165 10.45 12.09 -14.85
C LYS A 165 10.79 11.94 -13.37
N ASP A 166 11.87 11.27 -13.07
CA ASP A 166 12.25 10.85 -11.73
C ASP A 166 12.42 12.02 -10.75
N ASP A 167 12.93 13.17 -11.21
CA ASP A 167 13.05 14.38 -10.39
C ASP A 167 11.68 14.97 -10.00
N GLU A 168 10.68 14.92 -10.90
CA GLU A 168 9.31 15.34 -10.59
C GLU A 168 8.67 14.36 -9.61
N ALA A 169 8.86 13.05 -9.84
CA ALA A 169 8.38 12.01 -8.95
C ALA A 169 8.98 12.15 -7.54
N LEU A 170 10.28 12.35 -7.43
CA LEU A 170 10.98 12.52 -6.15
C LEU A 170 10.41 13.69 -5.33
N LYS A 171 10.12 14.84 -5.99
CA LYS A 171 9.51 15.99 -5.29
C LYS A 171 8.15 15.63 -4.69
N ILE A 172 7.31 14.91 -5.45
CA ILE A 172 5.99 14.47 -4.98
C ILE A 172 6.13 13.46 -3.84
N LEU A 173 7.00 12.47 -3.99
CA LEU A 173 7.25 11.46 -2.97
C LEU A 173 7.75 12.08 -1.66
N ASN A 174 8.62 13.09 -1.73
CA ASN A 174 9.08 13.81 -0.56
C ASN A 174 7.94 14.59 0.15
N VAL A 175 6.98 15.14 -0.60
CA VAL A 175 5.79 15.76 0.00
C VAL A 175 4.98 14.72 0.78
N ILE A 176 4.74 13.55 0.18
CA ILE A 176 4.02 12.45 0.84
C ILE A 176 4.78 11.99 2.09
N TYR A 177 6.09 11.74 1.94
CA TYR A 177 6.95 11.31 3.03
C TYR A 177 6.89 12.28 4.22
N ASN A 178 7.12 13.57 3.99
CA ASN A 178 7.09 14.58 5.03
C ASN A 178 5.71 14.61 5.73
N LYS A 179 4.61 14.57 4.96
CA LYS A 179 3.26 14.55 5.53
C LYS A 179 3.01 13.36 6.44
N ILE A 180 3.52 12.18 6.08
CA ILE A 180 3.41 10.96 6.89
C ILE A 180 4.25 11.08 8.17
N PHE A 181 5.49 11.58 8.05
CA PHE A 181 6.44 11.62 9.16
C PHE A 181 6.19 12.79 10.11
N GLU A 182 5.68 13.92 9.65
CA GLU A 182 5.27 15.04 10.50
C GLU A 182 4.10 14.67 11.42
N ASN A 183 3.19 13.80 10.96
CA ASN A 183 2.01 13.35 11.70
C ASN A 183 2.14 11.93 12.28
N PHE A 184 3.35 11.38 12.32
CA PHE A 184 3.64 9.99 12.68
C PHE A 184 3.03 9.52 14.02
N ASN A 185 2.85 10.42 14.98
CA ASN A 185 2.35 10.07 16.31
C ASN A 185 0.81 10.05 16.41
N GLU A 186 0.09 10.56 15.41
CA GLU A 186 -1.36 10.73 15.49
C GLU A 186 -2.12 9.71 14.62
N ASN A 187 -1.71 9.47 13.40
CA ASN A 187 -2.34 8.49 12.51
C ASN A 187 -1.33 8.00 11.45
N LEU A 188 -0.91 6.76 11.57
CA LEU A 188 -0.17 6.10 10.49
C LEU A 188 -1.10 5.79 9.34
N PRO A 189 -0.66 6.03 8.09
CA PRO A 189 -1.41 5.60 6.93
C PRO A 189 -1.49 4.07 6.87
N GLU A 190 -2.46 3.60 6.11
CA GLU A 190 -2.62 2.16 5.85
C GLU A 190 -1.34 1.54 5.31
N ARG A 191 -1.10 0.28 5.67
CA ARG A 191 0.07 -0.50 5.24
C ARG A 191 0.33 -0.39 3.74
N GLU A 192 -0.73 -0.49 2.93
CA GLU A 192 -0.63 -0.44 1.46
C GLU A 192 -0.06 0.89 0.94
N ILE A 193 -0.41 2.00 1.56
CA ILE A 193 0.13 3.33 1.22
C ILE A 193 1.64 3.35 1.46
N LEU A 194 2.10 2.83 2.60
CA LEU A 194 3.51 2.76 2.95
C LEU A 194 4.29 1.83 2.01
N VAL A 195 3.74 0.65 1.69
CA VAL A 195 4.35 -0.28 0.74
C VAL A 195 4.47 0.36 -0.65
N ASN A 196 3.40 1.00 -1.15
CA ASN A 196 3.42 1.68 -2.44
C ASN A 196 4.42 2.85 -2.47
N LEU A 197 4.49 3.63 -1.39
CA LEU A 197 5.47 4.71 -1.25
C LEU A 197 6.90 4.16 -1.29
N SER A 198 7.17 3.06 -0.58
CA SER A 198 8.46 2.39 -0.59
C SER A 198 8.83 1.89 -1.99
N LYS A 199 7.89 1.24 -2.71
CA LYS A 199 8.07 0.79 -4.08
C LYS A 199 8.42 1.96 -5.02
N ASN A 200 7.71 3.08 -4.91
CA ASN A 200 7.94 4.26 -5.75
C ASN A 200 9.33 4.88 -5.51
N TYR A 201 9.79 4.95 -4.26
CA TYR A 201 11.17 5.37 -3.99
C TYR A 201 12.19 4.38 -4.57
N ALA A 202 11.93 3.08 -4.52
CA ALA A 202 12.81 2.07 -5.09
C ALA A 202 12.87 2.14 -6.62
N GLU A 203 11.76 2.44 -7.31
CA GLU A 203 11.73 2.62 -8.76
C GLU A 203 12.62 3.76 -9.26
N ILE A 204 12.83 4.79 -8.44
CA ILE A 204 13.76 5.90 -8.71
C ILE A 204 15.11 5.72 -7.98
N GLU A 205 15.45 4.47 -7.65
CA GLU A 205 16.72 4.06 -7.03
C GLU A 205 17.02 4.70 -5.66
N LYS A 206 16.02 5.23 -4.95
CA LYS A 206 16.16 5.75 -3.58
C LYS A 206 15.95 4.64 -2.54
N PHE A 207 16.71 3.55 -2.67
CA PHE A 207 16.56 2.33 -1.87
C PHE A 207 16.70 2.56 -0.36
N ASN A 208 17.55 3.48 0.08
CA ASN A 208 17.72 3.75 1.51
C ASN A 208 16.44 4.29 2.14
N VAL A 209 15.75 5.23 1.47
CA VAL A 209 14.46 5.76 1.93
C VAL A 209 13.38 4.68 1.87
N ALA A 210 13.39 3.86 0.80
CA ALA A 210 12.47 2.73 0.67
C ALA A 210 12.62 1.75 1.85
N ILE A 211 13.85 1.40 2.24
CA ILE A 211 14.15 0.54 3.40
C ILE A 211 13.68 1.19 4.71
N GLU A 212 13.85 2.50 4.86
CA GLU A 212 13.40 3.22 6.05
C GLU A 212 11.87 3.12 6.22
N ILE A 213 11.11 3.30 5.14
CA ILE A 213 9.65 3.15 5.14
C ILE A 213 9.25 1.72 5.51
N LEU A 214 9.91 0.70 4.93
CA LEU A 214 9.64 -0.71 5.28
C LEU A 214 9.95 -1.01 6.75
N ASN A 215 10.97 -0.37 7.33
CA ASN A 215 11.26 -0.50 8.75
C ASN A 215 10.14 0.02 9.65
N LEU A 216 9.34 1.01 9.19
CA LEU A 216 8.15 1.45 9.93
C LEU A 216 7.06 0.39 9.92
N ILE A 217 6.78 -0.18 8.75
CA ILE A 217 5.80 -1.28 8.64
C ILE A 217 6.20 -2.42 9.58
N LEU A 218 7.47 -2.84 9.53
CA LEU A 218 8.00 -3.94 10.33
C LEU A 218 8.11 -3.66 11.84
N LYS A 219 7.97 -2.41 12.28
CA LYS A 219 7.81 -2.06 13.70
C LYS A 219 6.39 -2.27 14.20
N ILE A 220 5.40 -2.19 13.31
CA ILE A 220 3.98 -2.37 13.62
C ILE A 220 3.60 -3.84 13.48
N ASP A 221 4.01 -4.45 12.39
CA ASP A 221 3.79 -5.87 12.08
C ASP A 221 5.13 -6.55 11.78
N ASP A 222 5.65 -7.27 12.76
CA ASP A 222 6.91 -8.00 12.67
C ASP A 222 6.78 -9.37 11.97
N LEU A 223 5.58 -9.70 11.48
CA LEU A 223 5.27 -10.89 10.68
C LEU A 223 5.03 -10.56 9.19
N ASP A 224 5.11 -9.30 8.77
CA ASP A 224 4.91 -8.88 7.38
C ASP A 224 6.03 -9.39 6.47
N ILE A 225 5.84 -10.58 5.91
CA ILE A 225 6.80 -11.27 5.03
C ILE A 225 7.03 -10.47 3.73
N GLU A 226 6.00 -9.82 3.18
CA GLU A 226 6.14 -9.02 1.97
C GLU A 226 7.11 -7.85 2.19
N SER A 227 6.96 -7.12 3.29
CA SER A 227 7.87 -6.03 3.65
C SER A 227 9.29 -6.52 3.94
N PHE A 228 9.47 -7.70 4.54
CA PHE A 228 10.79 -8.30 4.67
C PHE A 228 11.41 -8.63 3.31
N TYR A 229 10.64 -9.18 2.38
CA TYR A 229 11.13 -9.50 1.05
C TYR A 229 11.61 -8.24 0.30
N TYR A 230 10.80 -7.17 0.24
CA TYR A 230 11.24 -5.92 -0.38
C TYR A 230 12.48 -5.36 0.31
N LYS A 231 12.53 -5.40 1.64
CA LYS A 231 13.72 -4.94 2.38
C LYS A 231 14.96 -5.76 2.03
N ALA A 232 14.86 -7.09 1.91
CA ALA A 232 15.96 -7.95 1.48
C ALA A 232 16.39 -7.60 0.04
N PHE A 233 15.42 -7.44 -0.86
CA PHE A 233 15.66 -7.10 -2.25
C PHE A 233 16.34 -5.72 -2.41
N TYR A 234 15.90 -4.70 -1.66
CA TYR A 234 16.52 -3.37 -1.71
C TYR A 234 17.92 -3.38 -1.10
N ASN A 235 18.17 -4.14 -0.04
CA ASN A 235 19.53 -4.36 0.47
C ASN A 235 20.43 -5.03 -0.58
N TYR A 236 19.90 -6.00 -1.34
CA TYR A 236 20.63 -6.56 -2.48
C TYR A 236 20.97 -5.49 -3.54
N LYS A 237 20.01 -4.62 -3.88
CA LYS A 237 20.22 -3.54 -4.86
C LYS A 237 21.30 -2.54 -4.46
N ILE A 238 21.41 -2.21 -3.17
CA ILE A 238 22.49 -1.34 -2.65
C ILE A 238 23.75 -2.12 -2.31
N LYS A 239 23.87 -3.38 -2.76
CA LYS A 239 25.01 -4.27 -2.53
C LYS A 239 25.26 -4.63 -1.06
N ASN A 240 24.31 -4.41 -0.16
CA ASN A 240 24.39 -4.88 1.23
C ASN A 240 23.97 -6.35 1.33
N PHE A 241 24.75 -7.20 0.71
CA PHE A 241 24.45 -8.63 0.54
C PHE A 241 24.32 -9.39 1.84
N LYS A 242 25.14 -9.03 2.83
CA LYS A 242 25.12 -9.66 4.17
C LYS A 242 23.78 -9.42 4.87
N GLU A 243 23.29 -8.19 4.87
CA GLU A 243 21.99 -7.86 5.48
C GLU A 243 20.84 -8.46 4.67
N SER A 244 20.91 -8.41 3.33
CA SER A 244 19.93 -9.09 2.46
C SER A 244 19.79 -10.57 2.82
N LYS A 245 20.91 -11.32 2.90
CA LYS A 245 20.91 -12.76 3.25
C LYS A 245 20.36 -13.03 4.65
N LYS A 246 20.69 -12.16 5.62
CA LYS A 246 20.17 -12.26 6.98
C LYS A 246 18.64 -12.08 7.03
N ILE A 247 18.09 -11.13 6.26
CA ILE A 247 16.65 -10.90 6.18
C ILE A 247 15.95 -12.09 5.51
N LEU A 248 16.53 -12.65 4.42
CA LEU A 248 15.98 -13.83 3.76
C LEU A 248 15.90 -15.04 4.71
N ASN A 249 16.93 -15.28 5.51
CA ASN A 249 16.89 -16.32 6.53
C ASN A 249 15.75 -16.07 7.55
N LYS A 250 15.54 -14.81 7.96
CA LYS A 250 14.40 -14.47 8.83
C LYS A 250 13.06 -14.78 8.16
N ILE A 251 12.90 -14.54 6.85
CA ILE A 251 11.68 -14.90 6.10
C ILE A 251 11.44 -16.41 6.18
N PHE A 252 12.47 -17.23 5.94
CA PHE A 252 12.33 -18.68 6.00
C PHE A 252 11.98 -19.17 7.41
N ASP A 253 12.60 -18.60 8.44
CA ASP A 253 12.27 -18.92 9.84
C ASP A 253 10.82 -18.55 10.19
N LEU A 254 10.34 -17.39 9.75
CA LEU A 254 8.96 -16.95 9.95
C LEU A 254 7.97 -17.88 9.24
N TYR A 255 8.28 -18.25 7.99
CA TYR A 255 7.46 -19.18 7.23
C TYR A 255 7.35 -20.55 7.92
N GLU A 256 8.47 -21.15 8.31
CA GLU A 256 8.45 -22.46 8.99
C GLU A 256 7.68 -22.44 10.32
N LYS A 257 7.72 -21.33 11.05
CA LYS A 257 6.99 -21.19 12.32
C LYS A 257 5.48 -20.99 12.13
N ASN A 258 5.07 -20.36 11.02
CA ASN A 258 3.70 -19.91 10.83
C ASN A 258 2.99 -20.56 9.65
N LYS A 259 3.58 -21.51 8.95
CA LYS A 259 3.00 -22.16 7.76
C LYS A 259 1.65 -22.85 7.96
N ASN A 260 1.24 -23.08 9.21
CA ASN A 260 -0.06 -23.64 9.58
C ASN A 260 -1.02 -22.55 10.11
N ASN A 261 -0.70 -21.29 9.94
CA ASN A 261 -1.53 -20.18 10.42
C ASN A 261 -2.53 -19.78 9.33
N ASP A 262 -3.82 -19.92 9.61
CA ASP A 262 -4.92 -19.63 8.69
C ASP A 262 -5.00 -18.16 8.24
N PHE A 263 -4.25 -17.24 8.89
CA PHE A 263 -4.19 -15.82 8.52
C PHE A 263 -3.31 -15.53 7.30
N TRP A 264 -2.50 -16.49 6.86
CA TRP A 264 -1.64 -16.30 5.70
C TRP A 264 -2.36 -16.79 4.44
N GLU A 265 -2.58 -15.89 3.47
CA GLU A 265 -3.07 -16.29 2.14
C GLU A 265 -2.03 -17.17 1.45
N GLU A 266 -2.29 -18.46 1.38
CA GLU A 266 -1.32 -19.48 0.92
C GLU A 266 -0.67 -19.09 -0.42
N ASN A 267 -1.44 -18.63 -1.40
CA ASN A 267 -0.90 -18.32 -2.73
C ASN A 267 0.09 -17.16 -2.72
N VAL A 268 -0.24 -16.05 -2.04
CA VAL A 268 0.63 -14.86 -1.98
C VAL A 268 1.92 -15.16 -1.23
N ILE A 269 1.81 -15.91 -0.15
CA ILE A 269 2.97 -16.31 0.66
C ILE A 269 3.89 -17.23 -0.12
N PHE A 270 3.36 -18.19 -0.87
CA PHE A 270 4.19 -19.09 -1.70
C PHE A 270 4.99 -18.31 -2.73
N ASP A 271 4.39 -17.34 -3.42
CA ASP A 271 5.08 -16.51 -4.40
C ASP A 271 6.24 -15.72 -3.76
N ILE A 272 6.02 -15.16 -2.57
CA ILE A 272 7.06 -14.42 -1.83
C ILE A 272 8.19 -15.37 -1.37
N ILE A 273 7.85 -16.55 -0.88
CA ILE A 273 8.84 -17.54 -0.46
C ILE A 273 9.67 -18.02 -1.64
N ASP A 274 9.06 -18.26 -2.79
CA ASP A 274 9.80 -18.71 -3.97
C ASP A 274 10.70 -17.59 -4.52
N ALA A 275 10.23 -16.35 -4.59
CA ALA A 275 11.06 -15.20 -4.92
C ALA A 275 12.23 -15.02 -3.91
N SER A 276 11.98 -15.27 -2.62
CA SER A 276 13.01 -15.22 -1.58
C SER A 276 14.08 -16.31 -1.76
N LYS A 277 13.68 -17.53 -2.14
CA LYS A 277 14.62 -18.61 -2.47
C LYS A 277 15.46 -18.29 -3.70
N GLU A 278 14.85 -17.71 -4.73
CA GLU A 278 15.58 -17.29 -5.94
C GLU A 278 16.67 -16.27 -5.60
N LEU A 279 16.31 -15.22 -4.85
CA LEU A 279 17.25 -14.19 -4.42
C LEU A 279 18.37 -14.77 -3.52
N PHE A 280 18.02 -15.68 -2.61
CA PHE A 280 18.98 -16.34 -1.76
C PHE A 280 20.00 -17.17 -2.58
N ASN A 281 19.52 -17.92 -3.58
CA ASN A 281 20.36 -18.70 -4.49
C ASN A 281 21.33 -17.82 -5.31
N VAL A 282 20.88 -16.61 -5.71
CA VAL A 282 21.75 -15.63 -6.38
C VAL A 282 22.88 -15.21 -5.45
N LEU A 283 22.57 -14.84 -4.21
CA LEU A 283 23.56 -14.45 -3.21
C LEU A 283 24.56 -15.57 -2.90
N GLU A 284 24.09 -16.82 -2.79
CA GLU A 284 24.99 -17.97 -2.57
C GLU A 284 25.96 -18.22 -3.74
N LYS A 285 25.48 -18.05 -4.98
CA LYS A 285 26.33 -18.15 -6.16
C LYS A 285 27.41 -17.05 -6.17
N MET A 286 27.03 -15.81 -5.82
CA MET A 286 27.96 -14.70 -5.72
C MET A 286 29.02 -14.93 -4.64
N GLU A 287 28.63 -15.46 -3.47
CA GLU A 287 29.59 -15.85 -2.42
C GLU A 287 30.58 -16.91 -2.90
N LYS A 288 30.10 -17.95 -3.59
CA LYS A 288 30.95 -19.03 -4.12
C LYS A 288 31.94 -18.55 -5.18
N ASN A 289 31.56 -17.52 -5.95
CA ASN A 289 32.42 -16.92 -6.99
C ASN A 289 33.37 -15.84 -6.44
N ASN A 290 33.44 -15.63 -5.11
CA ASN A 290 34.20 -14.56 -4.47
C ASN A 290 33.82 -13.13 -4.89
N GLU A 291 32.68 -12.92 -5.56
CA GLU A 291 32.20 -11.62 -6.03
C GLU A 291 31.73 -10.69 -4.86
N LEU A 292 31.54 -11.27 -3.66
CA LEU A 292 31.13 -10.54 -2.47
C LEU A 292 32.28 -9.91 -1.67
N ILE A 293 33.51 -10.32 -1.92
CA ILE A 293 34.68 -9.92 -1.09
C ILE A 293 35.10 -8.50 -1.39
N ASP A 294 35.01 -8.05 -2.65
CA ASP A 294 35.50 -6.72 -3.07
C ASP A 294 34.56 -5.56 -2.68
N ASN A 295 33.25 -5.80 -2.58
CA ASN A 295 32.29 -4.72 -2.33
C ASN A 295 32.22 -4.24 -0.85
N ASN A 296 32.68 -5.04 0.11
CA ASN A 296 32.74 -4.62 1.52
C ASN A 296 33.93 -3.71 1.84
N LEU A 297 34.99 -3.75 1.01
CA LEU A 297 36.15 -2.88 1.16
C LEU A 297 35.88 -1.48 0.59
N ASP A 298 35.12 -1.39 -0.50
CA ASP A 298 34.77 -0.10 -1.12
C ASP A 298 33.79 0.72 -0.26
N ILE A 299 32.82 0.08 0.39
CA ILE A 299 31.85 0.76 1.28
C ILE A 299 32.54 1.30 2.54
N LEU A 300 33.47 0.52 3.14
CA LEU A 300 34.23 0.98 4.29
C LEU A 300 35.16 2.14 3.94
N SER A 301 35.76 2.14 2.72
CA SER A 301 36.60 3.23 2.23
C SER A 301 35.80 4.52 1.92
N GLU A 302 34.55 4.40 1.48
CA GLU A 302 33.67 5.56 1.25
C GLU A 302 33.15 6.14 2.59
N GLU A 303 32.80 5.32 3.57
CA GLU A 303 32.43 5.79 4.91
C GLU A 303 33.59 6.45 5.66
N GLU A 304 34.79 5.91 5.56
CA GLU A 304 36.00 6.54 6.12
C GLU A 304 36.36 7.85 5.41
N SER A 305 36.14 7.94 4.10
CA SER A 305 36.36 9.16 3.33
C SER A 305 35.35 10.27 3.65
N LEU A 306 34.07 9.88 3.90
CA LEU A 306 33.00 10.80 4.32
C LEU A 306 33.20 11.30 5.76
N ASN A 307 33.65 10.43 6.66
CA ASN A 307 33.97 10.82 8.03
C ASN A 307 35.21 11.72 8.14
N ASN A 308 36.25 11.49 7.31
CA ASN A 308 37.41 12.33 7.26
C ASN A 308 37.11 13.72 6.67
N ASN A 309 36.23 13.81 5.66
CA ASN A 309 35.81 15.11 5.10
C ASN A 309 34.94 15.94 6.07
N ASN A 310 34.18 15.26 6.94
CA ASN A 310 33.39 15.95 7.98
C ASN A 310 34.26 16.43 9.15
N ASN A 311 35.36 15.75 9.46
CA ASN A 311 36.31 16.17 10.48
C ASN A 311 37.15 17.35 10.00
N ILE A 312 37.57 17.41 8.72
CA ILE A 312 38.33 18.55 8.14
C ILE A 312 37.46 19.82 8.10
N LYS A 313 36.16 19.71 7.81
CA LYS A 313 35.25 20.87 7.83
C LYS A 313 34.95 21.39 9.24
N ASN A 314 35.09 20.59 10.27
CA ASN A 314 34.88 21.03 11.66
C ASN A 314 36.16 21.65 12.27
N GLU A 315 37.36 21.37 11.76
CA GLU A 315 38.60 22.02 12.18
C GLU A 315 38.76 23.42 11.54
N ASP A 316 38.36 23.60 10.28
CA ASP A 316 38.37 24.90 9.60
C ASP A 316 37.35 25.92 10.14
N LEU A 317 36.32 25.48 10.88
CA LEU A 317 35.32 26.36 11.50
C LEU A 317 35.68 26.80 12.94
N MET A 318 36.75 26.26 13.53
CA MET A 318 37.16 26.64 14.88
C MET A 318 38.31 27.69 14.91
N ASP A 319 38.93 28.00 13.77
CA ASP A 319 40.04 28.97 13.69
C ASP A 319 39.60 30.38 13.26
N GLU A 320 38.32 30.64 12.93
CA GLU A 320 37.81 31.99 12.56
C GLU A 320 37.18 32.78 13.73
N GLU A 321 37.21 32.32 14.97
CA GLU A 321 36.72 33.07 16.14
C GLU A 321 37.82 33.57 17.08
N LYS A 322 39.02 33.84 16.58
CA LYS A 322 40.05 34.57 17.36
C LYS A 322 40.80 35.53 16.45
N ASP A 323 40.16 36.70 16.24
CA ASP A 323 40.87 38.01 16.20
C ASP A 323 39.84 39.15 16.28
#